data_8e9006ca746bd0c209f55bd47293ad18
#
_entry.id   8e9006ca746bd0c209f55bd47293ad18
#
_cell.length_a   1.000
_cell.length_b   1.000
_cell.length_c   1.000
_cell.angle_alpha   90.00
_cell.angle_beta   90.00
_cell.angle_gamma   90.00
#
_symmetry.space_group_name_H-M   'P 1'
#
loop_
_entity.id
_entity.type
_entity.pdbx_description
1 polymer ?
#
loop_
_entity_poly.entity_id
_entity_poly.type
_entity_poly.pdbx_seq_one_letter_code
_entity_poly.pdbx_strand_id
1 'polypeptide(L)'
;MTDTSAPTSLCVDGAHALLWESVGAPRMALLFVPGNPGLCGYYAEYLAYLHVHLDRRVVILAKSSLGHDRPCARTDEAPPATGQKRVGGLVWPYYTLQDQIASHRRALAYLCVRAPGVPIVIVGHSIGAYMALNLLGSNPIAEVQLFFPTISFMDRAPRTRRVRPVLAAPMLLLVWCLSCILSWLPLAWVQWIVCRATGQSARGAHITAELVRRPASLYHVLGMAIEEFRDVCEITADVRAAVHRSPVKLRVYWGQGDSVR
;
A
#
# COMPACT_ATOMS: atom_id res chain seq x y z
N MET A 1 28.45 1.52 -16.07
CA MET A 1 27.80 2.53 -15.20
C MET A 1 26.46 1.92 -14.80
N THR A 2 26.30 1.51 -13.55
CA THR A 2 25.02 1.02 -13.04
C THR A 2 24.00 2.14 -13.15
N ASP A 3 22.85 1.85 -13.74
CA ASP A 3 21.73 2.80 -13.83
C ASP A 3 21.27 3.15 -12.40
N THR A 4 21.76 4.27 -11.88
CA THR A 4 21.47 4.75 -10.51
C THR A 4 20.02 5.25 -10.35
N SER A 5 19.17 5.07 -11.37
CA SER A 5 17.75 5.41 -11.33
C SER A 5 16.86 4.25 -10.88
N ALA A 6 17.37 3.02 -10.93
CA ALA A 6 16.62 1.83 -10.53
C ALA A 6 16.61 1.66 -9.00
N PRO A 7 15.46 1.28 -8.41
CA PRO A 7 15.40 1.02 -6.98
C PRO A 7 16.07 -0.29 -6.61
N THR A 8 16.60 -0.35 -5.40
CA THR A 8 16.99 -1.61 -4.77
C THR A 8 15.73 -2.30 -4.22
N SER A 9 15.55 -3.56 -4.58
CA SER A 9 14.51 -4.41 -4.01
C SER A 9 15.00 -4.99 -2.69
N LEU A 10 14.20 -4.86 -1.64
CA LEU A 10 14.56 -5.35 -0.30
C LEU A 10 13.32 -5.81 0.47
N CYS A 11 13.55 -6.43 1.62
CA CYS A 11 12.52 -6.79 2.57
C CYS A 11 12.54 -5.84 3.77
N VAL A 12 11.39 -5.27 4.10
CA VAL A 12 11.21 -4.45 5.30
C VAL A 12 10.01 -4.99 6.06
N ASP A 13 10.22 -5.44 7.28
CA ASP A 13 9.17 -5.95 8.14
C ASP A 13 8.33 -7.05 7.44
N GLY A 14 8.99 -8.00 6.81
CA GLY A 14 8.35 -9.13 6.14
C GLY A 14 7.64 -8.82 4.82
N ALA A 15 7.69 -7.59 4.32
CA ALA A 15 7.10 -7.21 3.05
C ALA A 15 8.13 -6.66 2.05
N HIS A 16 7.86 -6.88 0.78
CA HIS A 16 8.66 -6.34 -0.32
C HIS A 16 8.64 -4.81 -0.31
N ALA A 17 9.80 -4.21 -0.50
CA ALA A 17 9.97 -2.77 -0.57
C ALA A 17 10.93 -2.38 -1.69
N LEU A 18 10.77 -1.17 -2.19
CA LEU A 18 11.63 -0.52 -3.17
C LEU A 18 12.30 0.67 -2.51
N LEU A 19 13.62 0.73 -2.61
CA LEU A 19 14.44 1.80 -2.03
C LEU A 19 15.23 2.50 -3.13
N TRP A 20 15.04 3.80 -3.25
CA TRP A 20 15.89 4.69 -4.03
C TRP A 20 16.83 5.42 -3.08
N GLU A 21 18.12 5.19 -3.25
CA GLU A 21 19.15 5.86 -2.46
C GLU A 21 19.45 7.25 -3.01
N SER A 22 19.82 8.17 -2.14
CA SER A 22 20.28 9.50 -2.54
C SER A 22 21.66 9.44 -3.17
N VAL A 23 21.87 10.23 -4.21
CA VAL A 23 23.22 10.50 -4.74
C VAL A 23 23.84 11.63 -3.93
N GLY A 24 24.75 11.30 -3.04
CA GLY A 24 25.32 12.21 -2.06
C GLY A 24 24.42 12.46 -0.84
N ALA A 25 24.66 13.54 -0.10
CA ALA A 25 23.91 13.83 1.11
C ALA A 25 22.43 14.12 0.77
N PRO A 26 21.46 13.39 1.34
CA PRO A 26 20.06 13.61 1.05
C PRO A 26 19.58 14.95 1.60
N ARG A 27 18.63 15.59 0.91
CA ARG A 27 17.92 16.78 1.39
C ARG A 27 16.65 16.45 2.15
N MET A 28 16.10 15.26 1.90
CA MET A 28 14.88 14.77 2.54
C MET A 28 14.77 13.25 2.39
N ALA A 29 13.88 12.65 3.16
CA ALA A 29 13.47 11.27 3.00
C ALA A 29 11.97 11.19 2.75
N LEU A 30 11.52 10.23 1.91
CA LEU A 30 10.13 10.04 1.54
C LEU A 30 9.71 8.60 1.83
N LEU A 31 8.68 8.43 2.65
CA LEU A 31 7.96 7.17 2.79
C LEU A 31 6.71 7.19 1.92
N PHE A 32 6.61 6.27 0.97
CA PHE A 32 5.40 6.08 0.19
C PHE A 32 4.55 4.93 0.77
N VAL A 33 3.30 5.25 1.12
CA VAL A 33 2.31 4.32 1.67
C VAL A 33 1.25 4.05 0.60
N PRO A 34 1.24 2.85 0.00
CA PRO A 34 0.35 2.52 -1.11
C PRO A 34 -1.11 2.36 -0.65
N GLY A 35 -2.04 2.49 -1.62
CA GLY A 35 -3.43 2.11 -1.45
C GLY A 35 -3.63 0.58 -1.54
N ASN A 36 -4.86 0.09 -1.48
CA ASN A 36 -5.19 -1.29 -1.78
C ASN A 36 -5.29 -1.46 -3.32
N PRO A 37 -4.59 -2.44 -3.93
CA PRO A 37 -4.02 -3.68 -3.39
C PRO A 37 -2.59 -3.59 -2.79
N GLY A 38 -2.10 -2.48 -2.39
CA GLY A 38 -0.92 -2.33 -1.53
C GLY A 38 0.42 -2.80 -2.11
N LEU A 39 0.58 -2.80 -3.42
CA LEU A 39 1.80 -3.24 -4.09
C LEU A 39 2.66 -2.04 -4.49
N CYS A 40 3.87 -1.91 -3.93
CA CYS A 40 4.78 -0.81 -4.26
C CYS A 40 5.19 -0.79 -5.74
N GLY A 41 5.16 -1.93 -6.41
CA GLY A 41 5.49 -2.05 -7.82
C GLY A 41 4.63 -1.19 -8.75
N TYR A 42 3.36 -0.94 -8.41
CA TYR A 42 2.49 -0.05 -9.20
C TYR A 42 2.99 1.40 -9.26
N TYR A 43 3.74 1.82 -8.26
CA TYR A 43 4.21 3.20 -8.11
C TYR A 43 5.67 3.37 -8.51
N ALA A 44 6.34 2.28 -8.91
CA ALA A 44 7.78 2.29 -9.15
C ALA A 44 8.20 3.29 -10.24
N GLU A 45 7.44 3.42 -11.34
CA GLU A 45 7.74 4.38 -12.41
C GLU A 45 7.55 5.83 -11.94
N TYR A 46 6.45 6.08 -11.22
CA TYR A 46 6.18 7.41 -10.65
C TYR A 46 7.28 7.82 -9.66
N LEU A 47 7.67 6.90 -8.77
CA LEU A 47 8.69 7.20 -7.75
C LEU A 47 10.10 7.33 -8.35
N ALA A 48 10.41 6.56 -9.40
CA ALA A 48 11.65 6.73 -10.15
C ALA A 48 11.68 8.10 -10.86
N TYR A 49 10.57 8.50 -11.48
CA TYR A 49 10.44 9.83 -12.07
C TYR A 49 10.62 10.93 -11.02
N LEU A 50 9.93 10.81 -9.89
CA LEU A 50 10.05 11.76 -8.77
C LEU A 50 11.49 11.83 -8.24
N HIS A 51 12.15 10.70 -8.06
CA HIS A 51 13.54 10.62 -7.59
C HIS A 51 14.49 11.40 -8.52
N VAL A 52 14.34 11.25 -9.83
CA VAL A 52 15.14 12.00 -10.83
C VAL A 52 14.84 13.49 -10.76
N HIS A 53 13.57 13.89 -10.67
CA HIS A 53 13.16 15.30 -10.66
C HIS A 53 13.47 16.02 -9.33
N LEU A 54 13.79 15.28 -8.30
CA LEU A 54 14.34 15.82 -7.04
C LEU A 54 15.88 15.72 -7.02
N ASP A 55 16.53 15.82 -8.19
CA ASP A 55 17.99 15.79 -8.38
C ASP A 55 18.66 14.53 -7.77
N ARG A 56 17.89 13.46 -7.53
CA ARG A 56 18.32 12.25 -6.82
C ARG A 56 18.90 12.55 -5.42
N ARG A 57 18.44 13.65 -4.79
CA ARG A 57 18.85 14.10 -3.44
C ARG A 57 17.81 13.75 -2.39
N VAL A 58 17.07 12.68 -2.64
CA VAL A 58 16.03 12.13 -1.76
C VAL A 58 16.22 10.63 -1.57
N VAL A 59 16.05 10.16 -0.34
CA VAL A 59 15.88 8.71 -0.09
C VAL A 59 14.42 8.40 -0.15
N ILE A 60 13.99 7.50 -1.06
CA ILE A 60 12.58 7.10 -1.18
C ILE A 60 12.44 5.64 -0.78
N LEU A 61 11.55 5.36 0.17
CA LEU A 61 11.13 4.02 0.53
C LEU A 61 9.65 3.83 0.19
N ALA A 62 9.35 2.86 -0.67
CA ALA A 62 8.00 2.40 -0.95
C ALA A 62 7.87 0.95 -0.52
N LYS A 63 6.97 0.67 0.42
CA LYS A 63 6.79 -0.67 0.98
C LYS A 63 5.41 -1.21 0.61
N SER A 64 5.36 -2.45 0.12
CA SER A 64 4.10 -3.18 -0.08
C SER A 64 3.43 -3.48 1.26
N SER A 65 2.11 -3.60 1.24
CA SER A 65 1.34 -4.07 2.40
C SER A 65 1.69 -5.52 2.72
N LEU A 66 1.65 -5.88 4.01
CA LEU A 66 1.92 -7.23 4.50
C LEU A 66 0.98 -8.25 3.82
N GLY A 67 1.54 -9.32 3.31
CA GLY A 67 0.80 -10.41 2.65
C GLY A 67 0.32 -10.12 1.22
N HIS A 68 0.42 -8.88 0.73
CA HIS A 68 -0.09 -8.52 -0.60
C HIS A 68 0.89 -8.84 -1.73
N ASP A 69 2.19 -8.82 -1.45
CA ASP A 69 3.26 -9.10 -2.41
C ASP A 69 3.83 -10.50 -2.24
N ARG A 70 4.85 -10.83 -3.02
CA ARG A 70 5.61 -12.06 -2.84
C ARG A 70 6.18 -12.11 -1.43
N PRO A 71 6.16 -13.28 -0.77
CA PRO A 71 6.88 -13.44 0.49
C PRO A 71 8.34 -13.04 0.31
N CYS A 72 8.86 -12.29 1.25
CA CYS A 72 10.29 -12.01 1.32
C CYS A 72 11.06 -13.31 1.63
N ALA A 73 12.30 -13.41 1.16
CA ALA A 73 13.16 -14.55 1.46
C ALA A 73 13.40 -14.76 2.97
N ARG A 74 13.19 -13.71 3.79
CA ARG A 74 13.25 -13.72 5.25
C ARG A 74 11.82 -13.67 5.82
N THR A 75 11.11 -14.78 5.74
CA THR A 75 9.73 -14.91 6.25
C THR A 75 9.62 -14.86 7.77
N ASP A 76 10.72 -15.13 8.46
CA ASP A 76 10.90 -15.06 9.92
C ASP A 76 10.82 -13.62 10.49
N GLU A 77 10.96 -12.60 9.66
CA GLU A 77 10.81 -11.19 10.05
C GLU A 77 9.36 -10.67 9.96
N ALA A 78 8.46 -11.41 9.30
CA ALA A 78 7.08 -10.97 9.18
C ALA A 78 6.33 -11.15 10.52
N PRO A 79 5.63 -10.12 11.00
CA PRO A 79 4.81 -10.25 12.20
C PRO A 79 3.65 -11.22 11.94
N PRO A 80 3.11 -11.88 12.99
CA PRO A 80 1.92 -12.70 12.84
C PRO A 80 0.71 -11.88 12.41
N ALA A 81 -0.12 -12.43 11.53
CA ALA A 81 -1.40 -11.82 11.16
C ALA A 81 -2.37 -11.89 12.34
N THR A 82 -3.02 -10.76 12.68
CA THR A 82 -3.93 -10.69 13.84
C THR A 82 -5.39 -10.91 13.47
N GLY A 83 -5.76 -10.68 12.19
CA GLY A 83 -7.11 -10.91 11.69
C GLY A 83 -7.39 -12.38 11.40
N GLN A 84 -8.65 -12.79 11.63
CA GLN A 84 -9.12 -14.12 11.29
C GLN A 84 -10.49 -14.05 10.61
N LYS A 85 -10.67 -14.78 9.53
CA LYS A 85 -11.96 -14.90 8.85
C LYS A 85 -12.31 -16.36 8.64
N ARG A 86 -13.56 -16.72 8.90
CA ARG A 86 -14.08 -18.06 8.59
C ARG A 86 -14.69 -18.06 7.19
N VAL A 87 -14.19 -18.94 6.33
CA VAL A 87 -14.72 -19.18 4.99
C VAL A 87 -14.84 -20.68 4.80
N GLY A 88 -16.05 -21.19 4.56
CA GLY A 88 -16.27 -22.63 4.40
C GLY A 88 -15.88 -23.49 5.60
N GLY A 89 -15.95 -22.94 6.83
CA GLY A 89 -15.54 -23.63 8.06
C GLY A 89 -14.04 -23.55 8.40
N LEU A 90 -13.22 -23.09 7.46
CA LEU A 90 -11.78 -22.91 7.67
C LEU A 90 -11.50 -21.50 8.23
N VAL A 91 -10.54 -21.41 9.15
CA VAL A 91 -10.06 -20.13 9.69
C VAL A 91 -8.84 -19.70 8.88
N TRP A 92 -8.95 -18.52 8.28
CA TRP A 92 -7.88 -17.94 7.47
C TRP A 92 -7.33 -16.69 8.17
N PRO A 93 -6.03 -16.68 8.53
CA PRO A 93 -5.41 -15.48 9.05
C PRO A 93 -5.19 -14.46 7.93
N TYR A 94 -5.38 -13.19 8.24
CA TYR A 94 -5.03 -12.08 7.34
C TYR A 94 -4.49 -10.89 8.13
N TYR A 95 -3.70 -10.05 7.48
CA TYR A 95 -3.20 -8.83 8.08
C TYR A 95 -4.29 -7.76 8.11
N THR A 96 -4.61 -7.30 9.31
CA THR A 96 -5.61 -6.26 9.54
C THR A 96 -5.08 -4.89 9.12
N LEU A 97 -5.97 -3.89 9.01
CA LEU A 97 -5.57 -2.49 8.77
C LEU A 97 -4.61 -1.98 9.87
N GLN A 98 -4.80 -2.43 11.12
CA GLN A 98 -3.90 -2.09 12.23
C GLN A 98 -2.52 -2.74 12.07
N ASP A 99 -2.46 -3.99 11.60
CA ASP A 99 -1.18 -4.65 11.28
C ASP A 99 -0.43 -3.88 10.18
N GLN A 100 -1.16 -3.40 9.16
CA GLN A 100 -0.58 -2.59 8.07
C GLN A 100 -0.03 -1.25 8.59
N ILE A 101 -0.79 -0.54 9.44
CA ILE A 101 -0.35 0.71 10.08
C ILE A 101 0.91 0.46 10.92
N ALA A 102 0.90 -0.58 11.75
CA ALA A 102 2.07 -0.94 12.58
C ALA A 102 3.30 -1.26 11.72
N SER A 103 3.09 -1.97 10.61
CA SER A 103 4.15 -2.31 9.66
C SER A 103 4.72 -1.06 8.95
N HIS A 104 3.87 -0.13 8.52
CA HIS A 104 4.35 1.14 7.95
C HIS A 104 5.04 2.03 8.99
N ARG A 105 4.67 1.93 10.28
CA ARG A 105 5.39 2.61 11.37
C ARG A 105 6.82 2.07 11.51
N ARG A 106 7.01 0.74 11.39
CA ARG A 106 8.35 0.13 11.37
C ARG A 106 9.14 0.52 10.11
N ALA A 107 8.48 0.62 8.95
CA ALA A 107 9.10 1.12 7.74
C ALA A 107 9.55 2.60 7.87
N LEU A 108 8.76 3.43 8.55
CA LEU A 108 9.14 4.80 8.87
C LEU A 108 10.37 4.84 9.78
N ALA A 109 10.41 4.00 10.82
CA ALA A 109 11.58 3.89 11.70
C ALA A 109 12.82 3.44 10.93
N TYR A 110 12.69 2.45 10.04
CA TYR A 110 13.78 2.03 9.14
C TYR A 110 14.29 3.20 8.28
N LEU A 111 13.38 4.00 7.71
CA LEU A 111 13.76 5.16 6.89
C LEU A 111 14.46 6.24 7.71
N CYS A 112 14.03 6.48 8.96
CA CYS A 112 14.71 7.42 9.88
C CYS A 112 16.16 7.03 10.17
N VAL A 113 16.42 5.73 10.33
CA VAL A 113 17.77 5.20 10.53
C VAL A 113 18.60 5.32 9.24
N ARG A 114 17.97 5.13 8.09
CA ARG A 114 18.62 5.16 6.77
C ARG A 114 19.00 6.58 6.33
N ALA A 115 18.21 7.57 6.70
CA ALA A 115 18.39 8.98 6.36
C ALA A 115 18.29 9.86 7.63
N PRO A 116 19.29 9.80 8.52
CA PRO A 116 19.24 10.52 9.79
C PRO A 116 19.33 12.05 9.60
N GLY A 117 18.56 12.77 10.40
CA GLY A 117 18.64 14.23 10.49
C GLY A 117 18.04 15.01 9.32
N VAL A 118 17.42 14.33 8.33
CA VAL A 118 16.75 15.02 7.22
C VAL A 118 15.23 15.08 7.43
N PRO A 119 14.56 16.09 6.84
CA PRO A 119 13.08 16.17 6.87
C PRO A 119 12.45 14.93 6.26
N ILE A 120 11.42 14.38 6.91
CA ILE A 120 10.67 13.24 6.43
C ILE A 120 9.34 13.70 5.84
N VAL A 121 9.06 13.24 4.61
CA VAL A 121 7.78 13.42 3.94
C VAL A 121 7.10 12.06 3.84
N ILE A 122 5.82 11.99 4.20
CA ILE A 122 5.00 10.78 3.98
C ILE A 122 4.02 11.08 2.86
N VAL A 123 3.97 10.18 1.88
CA VAL A 123 2.99 10.24 0.79
C VAL A 123 2.07 9.04 0.91
N GLY A 124 0.78 9.26 1.14
CA GLY A 124 -0.23 8.21 1.22
C GLY A 124 -1.21 8.28 0.05
N HIS A 125 -1.47 7.16 -0.62
CA HIS A 125 -2.44 7.05 -1.70
C HIS A 125 -3.67 6.26 -1.27
N SER A 126 -4.88 6.76 -1.55
CA SER A 126 -6.15 6.07 -1.22
C SER A 126 -6.21 5.73 0.28
N ILE A 127 -6.41 4.46 0.67
CA ILE A 127 -6.35 4.00 2.08
C ILE A 127 -4.96 4.22 2.71
N GLY A 128 -3.90 4.28 1.91
CA GLY A 128 -2.57 4.69 2.37
C GLY A 128 -2.54 6.08 2.97
N ALA A 129 -3.47 6.96 2.59
CA ALA A 129 -3.64 8.27 3.21
C ALA A 129 -4.14 8.16 4.66
N TYR A 130 -5.10 7.28 4.92
CA TYR A 130 -5.56 6.97 6.29
C TYR A 130 -4.41 6.39 7.13
N MET A 131 -3.67 5.43 6.56
CA MET A 131 -2.50 4.85 7.23
C MET A 131 -1.45 5.92 7.52
N ALA A 132 -1.14 6.81 6.57
CA ALA A 132 -0.17 7.90 6.73
C ALA A 132 -0.54 8.85 7.87
N LEU A 133 -1.82 9.20 8.01
CA LEU A 133 -2.30 10.02 9.14
C LEU A 133 -2.11 9.32 10.49
N ASN A 134 -2.23 8.00 10.54
CA ASN A 134 -2.00 7.19 11.75
C ASN A 134 -0.51 7.01 12.10
N LEU A 135 0.41 7.48 11.25
CA LEU A 135 1.85 7.52 11.55
C LEU A 135 2.26 8.82 12.26
N LEU A 136 1.40 9.83 12.33
CA LEU A 136 1.68 11.09 13.02
C LEU A 136 1.96 10.86 14.51
N GLY A 137 2.82 11.71 15.07
CA GLY A 137 3.16 11.68 16.50
C GLY A 137 4.30 10.72 16.90
N SER A 138 4.77 9.88 15.99
CA SER A 138 5.78 8.86 16.30
C SER A 138 7.22 9.27 15.93
N ASN A 139 7.40 10.24 15.02
CA ASN A 139 8.70 10.64 14.46
C ASN A 139 8.62 12.10 13.98
N PRO A 140 9.76 12.78 13.77
CA PRO A 140 9.79 14.13 13.22
C PRO A 140 9.41 14.14 11.74
N ILE A 141 8.12 14.17 11.46
CA ILE A 141 7.54 14.26 10.12
C ILE A 141 7.38 15.74 9.76
N ALA A 142 7.95 16.15 8.63
CA ALA A 142 7.89 17.53 8.14
C ALA A 142 6.61 17.80 7.33
N GLU A 143 6.21 16.82 6.52
CA GLU A 143 5.04 16.97 5.63
C GLU A 143 4.34 15.63 5.41
N VAL A 144 2.99 15.67 5.29
CA VAL A 144 2.19 14.54 4.84
C VAL A 144 1.41 14.95 3.60
N GLN A 145 1.53 14.18 2.53
CA GLN A 145 0.80 14.37 1.28
C GLN A 145 -0.19 13.25 1.07
N LEU A 146 -1.45 13.56 0.88
CA LEU A 146 -2.55 12.63 0.73
C LEU A 146 -3.05 12.68 -0.72
N PHE A 147 -2.84 11.61 -1.46
CA PHE A 147 -3.24 11.50 -2.88
C PHE A 147 -4.54 10.69 -2.98
N PHE A 148 -5.59 11.33 -3.52
CA PHE A 148 -6.91 10.71 -3.68
C PHE A 148 -7.35 9.97 -2.41
N PRO A 149 -7.36 10.65 -1.26
CA PRO A 149 -7.39 9.99 0.02
C PRO A 149 -8.73 9.33 0.32
N THR A 150 -8.66 8.12 0.88
CA THR A 150 -9.77 7.46 1.55
C THR A 150 -9.54 7.58 3.05
N ILE A 151 -10.19 8.55 3.70
CA ILE A 151 -9.96 8.88 5.12
C ILE A 151 -11.22 8.84 5.97
N SER A 152 -12.40 8.84 5.35
CA SER A 152 -13.69 8.78 6.07
C SER A 152 -14.83 8.37 5.15
N PHE A 153 -15.95 7.93 5.74
CA PHE A 153 -17.23 7.64 5.08
C PHE A 153 -17.15 6.71 3.87
N MET A 154 -16.19 5.77 3.87
CA MET A 154 -16.01 4.85 2.76
C MET A 154 -17.26 3.98 2.53
N ASP A 155 -17.99 3.64 3.59
CA ASP A 155 -19.25 2.89 3.56
C ASP A 155 -20.37 3.59 2.78
N ARG A 156 -20.33 4.93 2.69
CA ARG A 156 -21.34 5.78 2.04
C ARG A 156 -21.04 6.08 0.57
N ALA A 157 -19.79 5.85 0.12
CA ALA A 157 -19.40 6.18 -1.25
C ALA A 157 -20.21 5.35 -2.27
N PRO A 158 -20.72 5.95 -3.37
CA PRO A 158 -21.54 5.24 -4.38
C PRO A 158 -20.83 4.03 -4.99
N ARG A 159 -19.50 4.12 -5.16
CA ARG A 159 -18.67 3.02 -5.67
C ARG A 159 -18.62 1.84 -4.70
N THR A 160 -18.62 2.09 -3.40
CA THR A 160 -18.60 1.08 -2.34
C THR A 160 -19.82 0.15 -2.42
N ARG A 161 -21.01 0.70 -2.68
CA ARG A 161 -22.24 -0.09 -2.82
C ARG A 161 -22.14 -1.11 -3.95
N ARG A 162 -21.38 -0.83 -5.03
CA ARG A 162 -21.17 -1.74 -6.15
C ARG A 162 -20.15 -2.84 -5.83
N VAL A 163 -19.16 -2.55 -4.99
CA VAL A 163 -18.09 -3.49 -4.63
C VAL A 163 -18.51 -4.39 -3.46
N ARG A 164 -19.39 -3.91 -2.57
CA ARG A 164 -19.82 -4.62 -1.37
C ARG A 164 -20.31 -6.07 -1.63
N PRO A 165 -21.09 -6.38 -2.71
CA PRO A 165 -21.48 -7.75 -3.00
C PRO A 165 -20.30 -8.67 -3.31
N VAL A 166 -19.21 -8.14 -3.91
CA VAL A 166 -17.98 -8.90 -4.23
C VAL A 166 -17.27 -9.33 -2.96
N LEU A 167 -17.43 -8.60 -1.86
CA LEU A 167 -16.84 -8.91 -0.55
C LEU A 167 -17.70 -9.87 0.30
N ALA A 168 -18.86 -10.31 -0.21
CA ALA A 168 -19.67 -11.35 0.44
C ALA A 168 -18.97 -12.72 0.39
N ALA A 169 -19.16 -13.53 1.44
CA ALA A 169 -18.46 -14.81 1.59
C ALA A 169 -18.49 -15.74 0.36
N PRO A 170 -19.63 -15.96 -0.34
CA PRO A 170 -19.65 -16.82 -1.53
C PRO A 170 -18.82 -16.26 -2.68
N MET A 171 -18.81 -14.92 -2.85
CA MET A 171 -18.03 -14.27 -3.90
C MET A 171 -16.53 -14.31 -3.59
N LEU A 172 -16.14 -14.16 -2.32
CA LEU A 172 -14.75 -14.31 -1.90
C LEU A 172 -14.22 -15.72 -2.21
N LEU A 173 -15.04 -16.75 -1.97
CA LEU A 173 -14.68 -18.13 -2.31
C LEU A 173 -14.52 -18.29 -3.83
N LEU A 174 -15.45 -17.73 -4.62
CA LEU A 174 -15.35 -17.76 -6.08
C LEU A 174 -14.08 -17.08 -6.59
N VAL A 175 -13.77 -15.90 -6.07
CA VAL A 175 -12.53 -15.14 -6.44
C VAL A 175 -11.30 -15.94 -6.04
N TRP A 176 -11.30 -16.58 -4.88
CA TRP A 176 -10.20 -17.42 -4.44
C TRP A 176 -10.03 -18.67 -5.34
N CYS A 177 -11.11 -19.38 -5.67
CA CYS A 177 -11.07 -20.51 -6.59
C CYS A 177 -10.58 -20.10 -7.99
N LEU A 178 -11.04 -18.94 -8.49
CA LEU A 178 -10.56 -18.39 -9.76
C LEU A 178 -9.05 -18.10 -9.70
N SER A 179 -8.55 -17.53 -8.59
CA SER A 179 -7.13 -17.29 -8.40
C SER A 179 -6.33 -18.61 -8.40
N CYS A 180 -6.85 -19.66 -7.78
CA CYS A 180 -6.24 -21.01 -7.84
C CYS A 180 -6.14 -21.51 -9.29
N ILE A 181 -7.19 -21.35 -10.10
CA ILE A 181 -7.17 -21.73 -11.52
C ILE A 181 -6.14 -20.88 -12.28
N LEU A 182 -6.13 -19.56 -12.09
CA LEU A 182 -5.19 -18.66 -12.73
C LEU A 182 -3.74 -18.94 -12.37
N SER A 183 -3.48 -19.51 -11.18
CA SER A 183 -2.13 -19.86 -10.74
C SER A 183 -1.46 -20.93 -11.62
N TRP A 184 -2.24 -21.78 -12.29
CA TRP A 184 -1.78 -22.82 -13.21
C TRP A 184 -1.47 -22.30 -14.61
N LEU A 185 -2.02 -21.14 -14.99
CA LEU A 185 -1.79 -20.58 -16.32
C LEU A 185 -0.42 -19.89 -16.41
N PRO A 186 0.23 -19.86 -17.57
CA PRO A 186 1.43 -19.06 -17.80
C PRO A 186 1.18 -17.58 -17.46
N LEU A 187 2.14 -16.94 -16.81
CA LEU A 187 2.03 -15.53 -16.40
C LEU A 187 1.69 -14.61 -17.59
N ALA A 188 2.29 -14.85 -18.74
CA ALA A 188 2.06 -14.05 -19.95
C ALA A 188 0.59 -14.08 -20.41
N TRP A 189 -0.09 -15.23 -20.28
CA TRP A 189 -1.51 -15.36 -20.63
C TRP A 189 -2.39 -14.57 -19.66
N VAL A 190 -2.14 -14.71 -18.35
CA VAL A 190 -2.90 -13.95 -17.34
C VAL A 190 -2.64 -12.46 -17.49
N GLN A 191 -1.41 -12.05 -17.76
CA GLN A 191 -1.07 -10.65 -18.05
C GLN A 191 -1.82 -10.12 -19.28
N TRP A 192 -1.88 -10.90 -20.36
CA TRP A 192 -2.64 -10.54 -21.54
C TRP A 192 -4.13 -10.36 -21.24
N ILE A 193 -4.73 -11.30 -20.50
CA ILE A 193 -6.14 -11.23 -20.08
C ILE A 193 -6.37 -9.96 -19.25
N VAL A 194 -5.52 -9.70 -18.26
CA VAL A 194 -5.62 -8.52 -17.39
C VAL A 194 -5.50 -7.23 -18.21
N CYS A 195 -4.53 -7.14 -19.09
CA CYS A 195 -4.33 -5.98 -19.95
C CYS A 195 -5.58 -5.70 -20.81
N ARG A 196 -6.18 -6.74 -21.39
CA ARG A 196 -7.41 -6.62 -22.22
C ARG A 196 -8.65 -6.26 -21.40
N ALA A 197 -8.77 -6.82 -20.20
CA ALA A 197 -9.94 -6.60 -19.35
C ALA A 197 -9.93 -5.24 -18.62
N THR A 198 -8.76 -4.72 -18.28
CA THR A 198 -8.63 -3.54 -17.42
C THR A 198 -8.09 -2.30 -18.13
N GLY A 199 -7.50 -2.45 -19.33
CA GLY A 199 -6.83 -1.36 -20.03
C GLY A 199 -5.53 -0.88 -19.36
N GLN A 200 -5.00 -1.62 -18.39
CA GLN A 200 -3.74 -1.28 -17.73
C GLN A 200 -2.56 -1.32 -18.71
N SER A 201 -1.51 -0.55 -18.41
CA SER A 201 -0.22 -0.68 -19.09
C SER A 201 0.33 -2.10 -18.94
N ALA A 202 1.23 -2.51 -19.83
CA ALA A 202 1.85 -3.85 -19.79
C ALA A 202 2.49 -4.12 -18.41
N ARG A 203 3.12 -3.13 -17.79
CA ARG A 203 3.72 -3.24 -16.45
C ARG A 203 2.66 -3.37 -15.35
N GLY A 204 1.63 -2.53 -15.37
CA GLY A 204 0.52 -2.64 -14.41
C GLY A 204 -0.19 -3.99 -14.51
N ALA A 205 -0.47 -4.45 -15.75
CA ALA A 205 -1.06 -5.75 -16.00
C ALA A 205 -0.17 -6.91 -15.54
N HIS A 206 1.16 -6.79 -15.65
CA HIS A 206 2.10 -7.78 -15.12
C HIS A 206 1.98 -7.91 -13.59
N ILE A 207 2.01 -6.79 -12.87
CA ILE A 207 1.89 -6.76 -11.40
C ILE A 207 0.53 -7.32 -10.96
N THR A 208 -0.55 -6.93 -11.66
CA THR A 208 -1.89 -7.46 -11.38
C THR A 208 -1.96 -8.96 -11.66
N ALA A 209 -1.38 -9.45 -12.76
CA ALA A 209 -1.33 -10.86 -13.10
C ALA A 209 -0.58 -11.68 -12.04
N GLU A 210 0.53 -11.15 -11.53
CA GLU A 210 1.26 -11.78 -10.43
C GLU A 210 0.42 -11.85 -9.15
N LEU A 211 -0.34 -10.80 -8.83
CA LEU A 211 -1.23 -10.77 -7.67
C LEU A 211 -2.36 -11.79 -7.80
N VAL A 212 -3.11 -11.76 -8.90
CA VAL A 212 -4.29 -12.64 -9.06
C VAL A 212 -3.95 -14.12 -9.20
N ARG A 213 -2.70 -14.44 -9.53
CA ARG A 213 -2.16 -15.80 -9.53
C ARG A 213 -1.69 -16.29 -8.16
N ARG A 214 -1.78 -15.45 -7.13
CA ARG A 214 -1.40 -15.79 -5.74
C ARG A 214 -2.62 -15.76 -4.83
N PRO A 215 -3.31 -16.89 -4.64
CA PRO A 215 -4.55 -16.94 -3.85
C PRO A 215 -4.40 -16.39 -2.43
N ALA A 216 -3.25 -16.64 -1.77
CA ALA A 216 -2.97 -16.11 -0.44
C ALA A 216 -2.85 -14.57 -0.43
N SER A 217 -2.11 -14.00 -1.38
CA SER A 217 -1.97 -12.54 -1.48
C SER A 217 -3.31 -11.87 -1.82
N LEU A 218 -4.06 -12.46 -2.75
CA LEU A 218 -5.39 -11.95 -3.10
C LEU A 218 -6.33 -11.99 -1.90
N TYR A 219 -6.24 -13.01 -1.05
CA TYR A 219 -7.02 -13.11 0.17
C TYR A 219 -6.70 -11.97 1.16
N HIS A 220 -5.42 -11.62 1.36
CA HIS A 220 -5.01 -10.49 2.19
C HIS A 220 -5.54 -9.15 1.64
N VAL A 221 -5.46 -8.94 0.32
CA VAL A 221 -6.00 -7.76 -0.36
C VAL A 221 -7.51 -7.60 -0.13
N LEU A 222 -8.26 -8.70 -0.26
CA LEU A 222 -9.71 -8.69 -0.04
C LEU A 222 -10.07 -8.54 1.45
N GLY A 223 -9.29 -9.15 2.34
CA GLY A 223 -9.41 -8.98 3.80
C GLY A 223 -9.26 -7.52 4.20
N MET A 224 -8.21 -6.86 3.70
CA MET A 224 -7.99 -5.43 3.92
C MET A 224 -9.14 -4.57 3.36
N ALA A 225 -9.65 -4.89 2.16
CA ALA A 225 -10.79 -4.16 1.60
C ALA A 225 -12.04 -4.22 2.49
N ILE A 226 -12.30 -5.37 3.13
CA ILE A 226 -13.42 -5.52 4.06
C ILE A 226 -13.23 -4.60 5.29
N GLU A 227 -12.01 -4.54 5.82
CA GLU A 227 -11.71 -3.67 6.96
C GLU A 227 -11.78 -2.19 6.61
N GLU A 228 -11.34 -1.82 5.41
CA GLU A 228 -11.51 -0.45 4.90
C GLU A 228 -12.97 -0.02 4.97
N PHE A 229 -13.90 -0.87 4.52
CA PHE A 229 -15.33 -0.56 4.56
C PHE A 229 -15.93 -0.56 5.95
N ARG A 230 -15.36 -1.28 6.90
CA ARG A 230 -15.82 -1.37 8.28
C ARG A 230 -15.25 -0.28 9.16
N ASP A 231 -13.94 -0.01 9.03
CA ASP A 231 -13.18 0.74 10.01
C ASP A 231 -12.87 2.19 9.57
N VAL A 232 -12.91 2.48 8.25
CA VAL A 232 -12.66 3.83 7.74
C VAL A 232 -13.97 4.59 7.58
N CYS A 233 -14.69 4.72 8.70
CA CYS A 233 -15.96 5.47 8.75
C CYS A 233 -15.75 6.92 9.15
N GLU A 234 -14.85 7.17 10.14
CA GLU A 234 -14.54 8.51 10.66
C GLU A 234 -13.05 8.64 10.96
N ILE A 235 -12.57 9.89 10.91
CA ILE A 235 -11.24 10.20 11.42
C ILE A 235 -11.30 10.08 12.95
N THR A 236 -10.50 9.18 13.51
CA THR A 236 -10.48 8.94 14.95
C THR A 236 -10.07 10.22 15.73
N ALA A 237 -10.52 10.32 16.98
CA ALA A 237 -10.16 11.45 17.84
C ALA A 237 -8.64 11.59 17.99
N ASP A 238 -7.92 10.46 18.06
CA ASP A 238 -6.46 10.45 18.19
C ASP A 238 -5.75 10.99 16.96
N VAL A 239 -6.19 10.59 15.75
CA VAL A 239 -5.66 11.12 14.47
C VAL A 239 -5.95 12.61 14.36
N ARG A 240 -7.19 13.04 14.71
CA ARG A 240 -7.55 14.45 14.71
C ARG A 240 -6.68 15.25 15.66
N ALA A 241 -6.49 14.74 16.88
CA ALA A 241 -5.62 15.37 17.89
C ALA A 241 -4.15 15.38 17.45
N ALA A 242 -3.66 14.33 16.77
CA ALA A 242 -2.31 14.28 16.22
C ALA A 242 -2.11 15.35 15.14
N VAL A 243 -3.07 15.50 14.21
CA VAL A 243 -3.04 16.53 13.17
C VAL A 243 -3.01 17.95 13.78
N HIS A 244 -3.84 18.21 14.81
CA HIS A 244 -3.90 19.53 15.44
C HIS A 244 -2.68 19.87 16.30
N ARG A 245 -2.07 18.87 16.94
CA ARG A 245 -0.90 19.08 17.82
C ARG A 245 0.43 19.09 17.07
N SER A 246 0.45 18.56 15.85
CA SER A 246 1.67 18.42 15.08
C SER A 246 1.93 19.65 14.19
N PRO A 247 3.13 20.20 14.15
CA PRO A 247 3.50 21.27 13.22
C PRO A 247 3.66 20.76 11.78
N VAL A 248 3.14 19.57 11.48
CA VAL A 248 3.25 18.89 10.20
C VAL A 248 2.46 19.62 9.14
N LYS A 249 3.07 19.89 8.01
CA LYS A 249 2.40 20.42 6.85
C LYS A 249 1.56 19.33 6.19
N LEU A 250 0.24 19.53 6.09
CA LEU A 250 -0.67 18.60 5.44
C LEU A 250 -1.08 19.13 4.07
N ARG A 251 -0.90 18.33 3.01
CA ARG A 251 -1.39 18.60 1.66
C ARG A 251 -2.33 17.51 1.21
N VAL A 252 -3.45 17.90 0.62
CA VAL A 252 -4.46 16.97 0.11
C VAL A 252 -4.68 17.23 -1.37
N TYR A 253 -4.59 16.17 -2.16
CA TYR A 253 -4.78 16.20 -3.62
C TYR A 253 -6.00 15.36 -3.98
N TRP A 254 -7.02 16.01 -4.52
CA TRP A 254 -8.27 15.40 -4.98
C TRP A 254 -8.27 15.24 -6.48
N GLY A 255 -8.90 14.20 -7.02
CA GLY A 255 -9.13 14.05 -8.46
C GLY A 255 -10.26 14.94 -8.95
N GLN A 256 -10.15 15.45 -10.18
CA GLN A 256 -11.30 16.05 -10.86
C GLN A 256 -12.37 14.95 -11.04
N GLY A 257 -13.52 15.08 -10.37
CA GLY A 257 -14.59 14.10 -10.39
C GLY A 257 -14.63 13.16 -9.17
N ASP A 258 -13.72 13.28 -8.22
CA ASP A 258 -13.94 12.77 -6.88
C ASP A 258 -15.10 13.54 -6.28
N SER A 259 -16.29 12.91 -6.27
CA SER A 259 -17.48 13.50 -5.68
C SER A 259 -17.31 13.50 -4.16
N VAL A 260 -16.61 14.51 -3.65
CA VAL A 260 -16.72 14.94 -2.27
C VAL A 260 -17.99 15.77 -2.20
N ARG A 261 -19.10 15.16 -1.82
CA ARG A 261 -20.32 15.82 -1.34
C ARG A 261 -20.59 15.39 0.06
#